data_3384c3fbf920bf31eebc3668bd5e559c
#
_entry.id   3384c3fbf920bf31eebc3668bd5e559c
#
_cell.length_a   1.000
_cell.length_b   1.000
_cell.length_c   1.000
_cell.angle_alpha   90.00
_cell.angle_beta   90.00
_cell.angle_gamma   90.00
#
_symmetry.space_group_name_H-M   'P 1'
#
loop_
_entity.id
_entity.type
_entity.pdbx_description
1 polymer ?
#
loop_
_entity_poly.entity_id
_entity_poly.type
_entity_poly.pdbx_seq_one_letter_code
_entity_poly.pdbx_strand_id
1 'polypeptide(L)'
;MERVGGFAQKKPTPVKRGGASYDATQQFCKNEIERYVEMYRQLKVEDQTARLIRDMIDVLLRRYHGYSIKENIGAHYYETGLPHGTKTEFEHVIPASVARDLLLFDRLTVDEALNIPTCRLSATKHRKLNSTKLGSTTPDIYWFWKRYQELGITVTTHDGVAVDTATWNLDSHYSYFKNEIHSN
;
A
#
# COMPACT_ATOMS: atom_id res chain seq x y z
N MET A 1 -5.21 45.73 15.16
CA MET A 1 -5.23 44.24 15.10
C MET A 1 -4.54 43.80 13.85
N GLU A 2 -3.23 43.55 13.95
CA GLU A 2 -2.44 43.10 12.80
C GLU A 2 -2.75 41.62 12.50
N ARG A 3 -3.06 41.35 11.23
CA ARG A 3 -3.24 39.96 10.76
C ARG A 3 -1.87 39.31 10.69
N VAL A 4 -1.64 38.32 11.54
CA VAL A 4 -0.46 37.44 11.45
C VAL A 4 -0.48 36.77 10.07
N GLY A 5 0.55 37.04 9.29
CA GLY A 5 0.68 36.53 7.92
C GLY A 5 0.55 35.01 7.88
N GLY A 6 -0.33 34.52 7.01
CA GLY A 6 -0.53 33.11 6.80
C GLY A 6 0.76 32.42 6.37
N PHE A 7 1.15 31.39 7.08
CA PHE A 7 2.22 30.49 6.65
C PHE A 7 1.84 29.90 5.29
N ALA A 8 2.53 30.34 4.24
CA ALA A 8 2.44 29.67 2.95
C ALA A 8 2.93 28.23 3.15
N GLN A 9 2.03 27.29 3.21
CA GLN A 9 2.40 25.86 3.24
C GLN A 9 3.14 25.55 1.94
N LYS A 10 4.47 25.40 2.02
CA LYS A 10 5.24 24.83 0.91
C LYS A 10 4.65 23.46 0.60
N LYS A 11 4.17 23.28 -0.63
CA LYS A 11 3.78 21.97 -1.10
C LYS A 11 4.96 21.01 -0.89
N PRO A 12 4.77 19.87 -0.23
CA PRO A 12 5.87 18.93 -0.03
C PRO A 12 6.44 18.53 -1.39
N THR A 13 7.75 18.56 -1.50
CA THR A 13 8.45 18.10 -2.71
C THR A 13 8.20 16.59 -2.85
N PRO A 14 7.79 16.12 -4.04
CA PRO A 14 7.62 14.69 -4.26
C PRO A 14 8.93 13.92 -4.00
N VAL A 15 8.84 12.85 -3.25
CA VAL A 15 9.98 11.96 -2.97
C VAL A 15 9.99 10.87 -4.01
N LYS A 16 11.10 10.70 -4.72
CA LYS A 16 11.27 9.62 -5.72
C LYS A 16 11.73 8.34 -5.02
N ARG A 17 11.21 7.19 -5.46
CA ARG A 17 11.67 5.87 -4.99
C ARG A 17 13.17 5.73 -5.28
N GLY A 18 13.92 5.16 -4.31
CA GLY A 18 15.37 5.02 -4.41
C GLY A 18 16.17 6.31 -4.19
N GLY A 19 15.53 7.39 -3.74
CA GLY A 19 16.25 8.58 -3.28
C GLY A 19 16.48 8.53 -1.76
N ALA A 20 17.60 9.04 -1.28
CA ALA A 20 17.94 9.05 0.15
C ALA A 20 16.82 9.56 1.08
N SER A 21 16.04 10.54 0.62
CA SER A 21 14.88 11.05 1.36
C SER A 21 13.72 10.05 1.41
N TYR A 22 13.54 9.23 0.38
CA TYR A 22 12.55 8.17 0.35
C TYR A 22 12.93 7.03 1.28
N ASP A 23 14.19 6.59 1.22
CA ASP A 23 14.72 5.50 2.04
C ASP A 23 14.64 5.86 3.54
N ALA A 24 15.02 7.08 3.89
CA ALA A 24 14.88 7.59 5.26
C ALA A 24 13.40 7.59 5.73
N THR A 25 12.45 7.94 4.84
CA THR A 25 11.03 7.90 5.15
C THR A 25 10.54 6.47 5.32
N GLN A 26 10.97 5.54 4.47
CA GLN A 26 10.62 4.12 4.60
C GLN A 26 11.16 3.54 5.90
N GLN A 27 12.43 3.77 6.21
CA GLN A 27 13.02 3.29 7.45
C GLN A 27 12.31 3.85 8.69
N PHE A 28 11.97 5.13 8.68
CA PHE A 28 11.16 5.74 9.73
C PHE A 28 9.80 5.05 9.88
N CYS A 29 9.08 4.83 8.77
CA CYS A 29 7.78 4.16 8.80
C CYS A 29 7.90 2.73 9.35
N LYS A 30 8.91 1.98 8.92
CA LYS A 30 9.16 0.62 9.42
C LYS A 30 9.38 0.62 10.93
N ASN A 31 10.30 1.43 11.44
CA ASN A 31 10.62 1.51 12.87
C ASN A 31 9.39 1.90 13.71
N GLU A 32 8.60 2.87 13.23
CA GLU A 32 7.41 3.29 13.93
C GLU A 32 6.29 2.23 13.90
N ILE A 33 6.14 1.49 12.80
CA ILE A 33 5.20 0.36 12.73
C ILE A 33 5.60 -0.73 13.74
N GLU A 34 6.87 -1.13 13.78
CA GLU A 34 7.38 -2.10 14.75
C GLU A 34 7.08 -1.67 16.19
N ARG A 35 7.34 -0.41 16.51
CA ARG A 35 7.05 0.18 17.82
C ARG A 35 5.55 0.16 18.15
N TYR A 36 4.69 0.53 17.21
CA TYR A 36 3.24 0.54 17.43
C TYR A 36 2.65 -0.87 17.55
N VAL A 37 3.17 -1.84 16.81
CA VAL A 37 2.78 -3.26 16.93
C VAL A 37 3.08 -3.76 18.35
N GLU A 38 4.28 -3.49 18.86
CA GLU A 38 4.65 -3.87 20.22
C GLU A 38 3.77 -3.20 21.29
N MET A 39 3.50 -1.91 21.13
CA MET A 39 2.56 -1.20 22.03
C MET A 39 1.16 -1.80 21.97
N TYR A 40 0.66 -2.15 20.78
CA TYR A 40 -0.68 -2.71 20.60
C TYR A 40 -0.85 -4.05 21.34
N ARG A 41 0.17 -4.90 21.32
CA ARG A 41 0.18 -6.20 22.01
C ARG A 41 -0.03 -6.11 23.52
N GLN A 42 0.27 -4.93 24.10
CA GLN A 42 0.15 -4.68 25.54
C GLN A 42 -1.22 -4.08 25.92
N LEU A 43 -2.07 -3.78 24.93
CA LEU A 43 -3.37 -3.11 25.16
C LEU A 43 -4.54 -4.08 24.99
N LYS A 44 -5.67 -3.72 25.62
CA LYS A 44 -6.94 -4.36 25.32
C LYS A 44 -7.54 -3.79 24.03
N VAL A 45 -8.16 -4.64 23.24
CA VAL A 45 -8.70 -4.27 21.90
C VAL A 45 -9.74 -3.13 21.98
N GLU A 46 -10.49 -3.05 23.06
CA GLU A 46 -11.51 -2.02 23.30
C GLU A 46 -10.93 -0.65 23.70
N ASP A 47 -9.64 -0.61 24.03
CA ASP A 47 -8.98 0.62 24.45
C ASP A 47 -8.98 1.65 23.31
N GLN A 48 -9.28 2.91 23.64
CA GLN A 48 -9.22 4.02 22.70
C GLN A 48 -7.78 4.18 22.14
N THR A 49 -6.78 3.92 22.95
CA THR A 49 -5.37 3.92 22.54
C THR A 49 -5.09 2.87 21.49
N ALA A 50 -5.69 1.68 21.62
CA ALA A 50 -5.56 0.62 20.60
C ALA A 50 -6.13 1.06 19.24
N ARG A 51 -7.25 1.79 19.24
CA ARG A 51 -7.82 2.36 17.99
C ARG A 51 -6.89 3.38 17.36
N LEU A 52 -6.33 4.29 18.13
CA LEU A 52 -5.38 5.29 17.64
C LEU A 52 -4.13 4.62 17.03
N ILE A 53 -3.59 3.58 17.68
CA ILE A 53 -2.45 2.83 17.16
C ILE A 53 -2.80 2.16 15.83
N ARG A 54 -3.98 1.56 15.69
CA ARG A 54 -4.44 0.99 14.43
C ARG A 54 -4.46 2.04 13.30
N ASP A 55 -5.00 3.22 13.59
CA ASP A 55 -5.06 4.31 12.61
C ASP A 55 -3.65 4.78 12.22
N MET A 56 -2.74 4.89 13.19
CA MET A 56 -1.35 5.27 12.94
C MET A 56 -0.62 4.24 12.07
N ILE A 57 -0.80 2.94 12.31
CA ILE A 57 -0.22 1.89 11.48
C ILE A 57 -0.77 1.96 10.05
N ASP A 58 -2.08 2.18 9.85
CA ASP A 58 -2.66 2.33 8.50
C ASP A 58 -2.03 3.52 7.75
N VAL A 59 -1.87 4.66 8.42
CA VAL A 59 -1.21 5.85 7.86
C VAL A 59 0.24 5.56 7.49
N LEU A 60 0.99 4.87 8.34
CA LEU A 60 2.40 4.55 8.12
C LEU A 60 2.59 3.55 6.97
N LEU A 61 1.75 2.51 6.87
CA LEU A 61 1.74 1.57 5.74
C LEU A 61 1.53 2.31 4.41
N ARG A 62 0.52 3.20 4.36
CA ARG A 62 0.26 4.03 3.17
C ARG A 62 1.41 4.98 2.86
N ARG A 63 2.03 5.53 3.89
CA ARG A 63 3.18 6.42 3.73
C ARG A 63 4.40 5.68 3.20
N TYR A 64 4.66 4.49 3.73
CA TYR A 64 5.72 3.61 3.27
C TYR A 64 5.61 3.33 1.76
N HIS A 65 4.41 3.02 1.28
CA HIS A 65 4.16 2.77 -0.13
C HIS A 65 4.09 4.06 -0.98
N GLY A 66 4.25 5.24 -0.39
CA GLY A 66 4.19 6.52 -1.09
C GLY A 66 2.77 6.93 -1.50
N TYR A 67 1.73 6.30 -0.95
CA TYR A 67 0.34 6.60 -1.28
C TYR A 67 -0.05 8.06 -0.98
N SER A 68 0.48 8.65 0.09
CA SER A 68 0.23 10.04 0.46
C SER A 68 0.98 11.07 -0.40
N ILE A 69 1.85 10.63 -1.29
CA ILE A 69 2.62 11.47 -2.20
C ILE A 69 1.94 11.41 -3.56
N LYS A 70 1.49 12.56 -4.08
CA LYS A 70 0.74 12.66 -5.34
C LYS A 70 1.46 12.11 -6.57
N GLU A 71 2.76 11.98 -6.52
CA GLU A 71 3.58 11.46 -7.60
C GLU A 71 4.07 10.06 -7.24
N ASN A 72 3.50 9.21 -7.77
CA ASN A 72 3.65 7.83 -8.14
C ASN A 72 5.05 7.22 -8.01
N ILE A 73 5.34 6.76 -6.85
CA ILE A 73 6.55 6.02 -6.56
C ILE A 73 6.32 4.55 -6.92
N GLY A 74 6.16 4.24 -8.18
CA GLY A 74 6.07 2.86 -8.63
C GLY A 74 5.00 2.00 -7.92
N ALA A 75 4.75 0.84 -8.46
CA ALA A 75 3.92 -0.21 -7.86
C ALA A 75 4.49 -1.55 -8.31
N HIS A 76 4.16 -2.63 -7.61
CA HIS A 76 4.55 -3.98 -8.03
C HIS A 76 3.93 -4.36 -9.37
N TYR A 77 2.71 -3.91 -9.61
CA TYR A 77 1.92 -4.26 -10.78
C TYR A 77 1.32 -3.05 -11.49
N TYR A 78 1.00 -3.24 -12.75
CA TYR A 78 0.36 -2.24 -13.61
C TYR A 78 -0.80 -2.87 -14.37
N GLU A 79 -1.91 -2.15 -14.54
CA GLU A 79 -2.99 -2.57 -15.42
C GLU A 79 -2.46 -2.74 -16.85
N THR A 80 -2.76 -3.88 -17.47
CA THR A 80 -2.28 -4.21 -18.81
C THR A 80 -3.00 -3.38 -19.88
N GLY A 81 -2.27 -3.00 -20.92
CA GLY A 81 -2.84 -2.40 -22.13
C GLY A 81 -3.25 -0.94 -21.99
N LEU A 82 -2.78 -0.23 -20.95
CA LEU A 82 -3.04 1.20 -20.82
C LEU A 82 -2.31 2.01 -21.90
N PRO A 83 -3.00 2.91 -22.62
CA PRO A 83 -2.36 3.84 -23.52
C PRO A 83 -1.33 4.71 -22.81
N HIS A 84 -0.27 5.07 -23.52
CA HIS A 84 0.76 5.98 -22.99
C HIS A 84 0.11 7.31 -22.52
N GLY A 85 0.51 7.80 -21.35
CA GLY A 85 -0.05 9.01 -20.75
C GLY A 85 -1.39 8.83 -20.03
N THR A 86 -1.93 7.62 -19.97
CA THR A 86 -3.15 7.37 -19.19
C THR A 86 -2.93 7.71 -17.73
N LYS A 87 -3.80 8.55 -17.17
CA LYS A 87 -3.81 8.85 -15.73
C LYS A 87 -4.11 7.58 -14.95
N THR A 88 -3.19 7.21 -14.08
CA THR A 88 -3.35 6.04 -13.20
C THR A 88 -3.44 6.47 -11.74
N GLU A 89 -4.14 5.66 -10.96
CA GLU A 89 -4.25 5.79 -9.51
C GLU A 89 -3.48 4.63 -8.84
N PHE A 90 -2.89 4.90 -7.69
CA PHE A 90 -2.21 3.91 -6.88
C PHE A 90 -3.24 3.14 -6.04
N GLU A 91 -3.12 1.83 -6.02
CA GLU A 91 -4.03 0.92 -5.31
C GLU A 91 -3.24 -0.12 -4.50
N HIS A 92 -3.70 -0.39 -3.29
CA HIS A 92 -3.27 -1.57 -2.53
C HIS A 92 -4.14 -2.76 -2.94
N VAL A 93 -3.56 -3.77 -3.59
CA VAL A 93 -4.31 -4.96 -4.04
C VAL A 93 -4.89 -5.72 -2.85
N ILE A 94 -4.13 -5.84 -1.76
CA ILE A 94 -4.65 -6.12 -0.42
C ILE A 94 -4.82 -4.77 0.28
N PRO A 95 -6.05 -4.36 0.66
CA PRO A 95 -6.26 -3.07 1.30
C PRO A 95 -5.35 -2.86 2.52
N ALA A 96 -4.79 -1.66 2.68
CA ALA A 96 -3.86 -1.37 3.78
C ALA A 96 -4.48 -1.64 5.16
N SER A 97 -5.78 -1.40 5.33
CA SER A 97 -6.50 -1.73 6.56
C SER A 97 -6.56 -3.24 6.84
N VAL A 98 -6.66 -4.06 5.80
CA VAL A 98 -6.60 -5.53 5.93
C VAL A 98 -5.19 -5.97 6.31
N ALA A 99 -4.16 -5.45 5.63
CA ALA A 99 -2.76 -5.74 5.96
C ALA A 99 -2.41 -5.34 7.40
N ARG A 100 -2.88 -4.17 7.86
CA ARG A 100 -2.76 -3.73 9.24
C ARG A 100 -3.37 -4.74 10.22
N ASP A 101 -4.59 -5.18 9.96
CA ASP A 101 -5.27 -6.11 10.86
C ASP A 101 -4.56 -7.48 10.89
N LEU A 102 -4.10 -7.97 9.75
CA LEU A 102 -3.29 -9.19 9.70
C LEU A 102 -1.98 -9.06 10.48
N LEU A 103 -1.32 -7.92 10.37
CA LEU A 103 -0.11 -7.62 11.12
C LEU A 103 -0.38 -7.61 12.64
N LEU A 104 -1.46 -6.95 13.08
CA LEU A 104 -1.81 -6.87 14.50
C LEU A 104 -2.29 -8.19 15.10
N PHE A 105 -2.75 -9.14 14.26
CA PHE A 105 -3.11 -10.49 14.66
C PHE A 105 -2.01 -11.54 14.39
N ASP A 106 -0.76 -11.10 14.21
CA ASP A 106 0.42 -11.95 13.96
C ASP A 106 0.27 -12.90 12.76
N ARG A 107 -0.51 -12.48 11.74
CA ARG A 107 -0.71 -13.23 10.48
C ARG A 107 0.21 -12.77 9.36
N LEU A 108 0.82 -11.60 9.51
CA LEU A 108 1.90 -11.07 8.68
C LEU A 108 3.00 -10.54 9.60
N THR A 109 4.22 -10.68 9.16
CA THR A 109 5.36 -9.94 9.71
C THR A 109 5.31 -8.47 9.27
N VAL A 110 6.08 -7.60 9.90
CA VAL A 110 6.20 -6.19 9.47
C VAL A 110 6.70 -6.11 8.04
N ASP A 111 7.73 -6.91 7.68
CA ASP A 111 8.30 -6.91 6.33
C ASP A 111 7.27 -7.36 5.27
N GLU A 112 6.46 -8.37 5.54
CA GLU A 112 5.38 -8.80 4.65
C GLU A 112 4.30 -7.71 4.53
N ALA A 113 3.89 -7.08 5.62
CA ALA A 113 2.91 -6.00 5.60
C ALA A 113 3.41 -4.76 4.82
N LEU A 114 4.71 -4.47 4.88
CA LEU A 114 5.35 -3.40 4.12
C LEU A 114 5.50 -3.72 2.64
N ASN A 115 5.44 -4.99 2.27
CA ASN A 115 5.61 -5.47 0.90
C ASN A 115 4.34 -6.12 0.33
N ILE A 116 3.17 -5.74 0.81
CA ILE A 116 1.90 -6.19 0.24
C ILE A 116 1.77 -5.77 -1.23
N PRO A 117 1.04 -6.55 -2.04
CA PRO A 117 0.83 -6.25 -3.45
C PRO A 117 0.22 -4.85 -3.67
N THR A 118 0.86 -4.05 -4.51
CA THR A 118 0.38 -2.74 -4.96
C THR A 118 0.26 -2.69 -6.47
N CYS A 119 -0.71 -1.95 -6.99
CA CYS A 119 -1.00 -1.87 -8.41
C CYS A 119 -1.30 -0.43 -8.86
N ARG A 120 -1.04 -0.17 -10.13
CA ARG A 120 -1.49 1.05 -10.80
C ARG A 120 -2.61 0.74 -11.74
N LEU A 121 -3.75 1.35 -11.48
CA LEU A 121 -4.96 1.18 -12.26
C LEU A 121 -5.31 2.48 -12.97
N SER A 122 -5.96 2.38 -14.13
CA SER A 122 -6.68 3.51 -14.69
C SER A 122 -7.68 4.09 -13.68
N ALA A 123 -7.86 5.39 -13.68
CA ALA A 123 -8.79 6.07 -12.76
C ALA A 123 -10.23 5.52 -12.88
N THR A 124 -10.61 4.97 -14.04
CA THR A 124 -11.92 4.34 -14.26
C THR A 124 -12.02 3.01 -13.50
N LYS A 125 -11.03 2.13 -13.63
CA LYS A 125 -11.01 0.84 -12.94
C LYS A 125 -10.90 1.02 -11.43
N HIS A 126 -10.04 1.93 -10.98
CA HIS A 126 -9.89 2.28 -9.56
C HIS A 126 -11.22 2.79 -8.96
N ARG A 127 -11.93 3.70 -9.64
CA ARG A 127 -13.26 4.14 -9.18
C ARG A 127 -14.28 3.01 -9.14
N LYS A 128 -14.28 2.14 -10.17
CA LYS A 128 -15.19 0.98 -10.19
C LYS A 128 -14.90 0.04 -9.02
N LEU A 129 -13.64 -0.24 -8.72
CA LEU A 129 -13.22 -1.03 -7.57
C LEU A 129 -13.72 -0.43 -6.25
N ASN A 130 -13.54 0.88 -6.06
CA ASN A 130 -13.97 1.59 -4.85
C ASN A 130 -15.49 1.76 -4.73
N SER A 131 -16.24 1.72 -5.82
CA SER A 131 -17.71 1.78 -5.81
C SER A 131 -18.36 0.45 -5.46
N THR A 132 -17.63 -0.63 -5.45
CA THR A 132 -18.08 -1.96 -5.05
C THR A 132 -17.76 -2.21 -3.57
N LYS A 133 -18.39 -3.24 -2.98
CA LYS A 133 -18.03 -3.70 -1.62
C LYS A 133 -16.57 -4.19 -1.52
N LEU A 134 -15.89 -4.33 -2.65
CA LEU A 134 -14.51 -4.81 -2.75
C LEU A 134 -13.47 -3.69 -2.55
N GLY A 135 -13.87 -2.42 -2.42
CA GLY A 135 -12.95 -1.29 -2.26
C GLY A 135 -12.09 -1.35 -0.99
N SER A 136 -12.64 -1.88 0.10
CA SER A 136 -11.96 -1.98 1.40
C SER A 136 -11.79 -3.41 1.93
N THR A 137 -12.16 -4.42 1.14
CA THR A 137 -12.09 -5.83 1.53
C THR A 137 -11.44 -6.66 0.42
N THR A 138 -10.89 -7.82 0.79
CA THR A 138 -10.50 -8.83 -0.18
C THR A 138 -11.18 -10.14 0.20
N PRO A 139 -11.85 -10.83 -0.77
CA PRO A 139 -12.53 -12.09 -0.48
C PRO A 139 -11.57 -13.19 -0.03
N ASP A 140 -10.32 -13.12 -0.46
CA ASP A 140 -9.28 -14.08 -0.13
C ASP A 140 -7.93 -13.37 -0.18
N ILE A 141 -7.19 -13.44 0.92
CA ILE A 141 -5.90 -12.77 1.05
C ILE A 141 -4.81 -13.54 0.29
N TYR A 142 -4.86 -14.86 0.32
CA TYR A 142 -3.89 -15.69 -0.37
C TYR A 142 -4.05 -15.58 -1.89
N TRP A 143 -5.30 -15.62 -2.38
CA TRP A 143 -5.67 -15.41 -3.78
C TRP A 143 -6.16 -13.98 -3.99
N PHE A 144 -5.34 -13.00 -3.66
CA PHE A 144 -5.67 -11.59 -3.56
C PHE A 144 -6.20 -10.94 -4.85
N TRP A 145 -6.10 -11.61 -6.00
CA TRP A 145 -6.58 -11.12 -7.28
C TRP A 145 -8.09 -11.24 -7.50
N LYS A 146 -8.84 -11.94 -6.65
CA LYS A 146 -10.28 -12.18 -6.86
C LYS A 146 -11.07 -10.92 -7.14
N ARG A 147 -10.78 -9.83 -6.42
CA ARG A 147 -11.43 -8.52 -6.64
C ARG A 147 -11.10 -7.92 -8.02
N TYR A 148 -9.96 -8.23 -8.59
CA TYR A 148 -9.56 -7.79 -9.93
C TYR A 148 -10.19 -8.66 -11.02
N GLN A 149 -10.25 -9.96 -10.81
CA GLN A 149 -10.92 -10.91 -11.71
C GLN A 149 -12.38 -10.57 -11.92
N GLU A 150 -13.12 -10.23 -10.84
CA GLU A 150 -14.53 -9.81 -10.92
C GLU A 150 -14.75 -8.57 -11.78
N LEU A 151 -13.75 -7.71 -11.91
CA LEU A 151 -13.80 -6.49 -12.72
C LEU A 151 -13.15 -6.63 -14.09
N GLY A 152 -12.63 -7.82 -14.43
CA GLY A 152 -11.91 -8.06 -15.67
C GLY A 152 -10.63 -7.22 -15.79
N ILE A 153 -9.91 -7.04 -14.66
CA ILE A 153 -8.64 -6.31 -14.64
C ILE A 153 -7.51 -7.32 -14.84
N THR A 154 -6.73 -7.12 -15.88
CA THR A 154 -5.49 -7.86 -16.14
C THR A 154 -4.29 -6.99 -15.82
N VAL A 155 -3.21 -7.59 -15.35
CA VAL A 155 -2.03 -6.87 -14.85
C VAL A 155 -0.74 -7.50 -15.38
N THR A 156 0.30 -6.67 -15.40
CA THR A 156 1.70 -7.10 -15.55
C THR A 156 2.48 -6.69 -14.30
N THR A 157 3.60 -7.34 -14.07
CA THR A 157 4.59 -6.84 -13.11
C THR A 157 5.18 -5.51 -13.59
N HIS A 158 5.88 -4.79 -12.72
CA HIS A 158 6.49 -3.49 -13.06
C HIS A 158 7.54 -3.60 -14.18
N ASP A 159 8.15 -4.75 -14.36
CA ASP A 159 9.12 -5.09 -15.42
C ASP A 159 8.47 -5.74 -16.66
N GLY A 160 7.13 -5.79 -16.71
CA GLY A 160 6.35 -6.16 -17.89
C GLY A 160 5.99 -7.63 -18.03
N VAL A 161 6.25 -8.48 -17.02
CA VAL A 161 5.84 -9.89 -17.04
C VAL A 161 4.33 -9.99 -16.85
N ALA A 162 3.65 -10.71 -17.74
CA ALA A 162 2.21 -10.95 -17.63
C ALA A 162 1.90 -11.81 -16.41
N VAL A 163 0.89 -11.39 -15.63
CA VAL A 163 0.45 -12.08 -14.42
C VAL A 163 -0.83 -12.86 -14.71
N ASP A 164 -0.77 -14.18 -14.57
CA ASP A 164 -1.98 -14.99 -14.52
C ASP A 164 -2.60 -14.91 -13.14
N THR A 165 -3.62 -14.08 -13.01
CA THR A 165 -4.30 -13.82 -11.74
C THR A 165 -5.02 -15.04 -11.16
N ALA A 166 -5.20 -16.13 -11.91
CA ALA A 166 -5.78 -17.37 -11.43
C ALA A 166 -4.78 -18.26 -10.67
N THR A 167 -3.50 -18.15 -11.01
CA THR A 167 -2.43 -18.98 -10.42
C THR A 167 -1.42 -18.19 -9.59
N TRP A 168 -1.34 -16.89 -9.77
CA TRP A 168 -0.45 -16.02 -9.03
C TRP A 168 -1.04 -15.66 -7.66
N ASN A 169 -0.45 -16.18 -6.62
CA ASN A 169 -0.89 -16.01 -5.22
C ASN A 169 0.12 -15.18 -4.40
N LEU A 170 -0.10 -15.09 -3.10
CA LEU A 170 0.74 -14.30 -2.20
C LEU A 170 2.18 -14.84 -2.11
N ASP A 171 2.37 -16.17 -2.14
CA ASP A 171 3.72 -16.76 -2.17
C ASP A 171 4.44 -16.42 -3.48
N SER A 172 3.72 -16.45 -4.60
CA SER A 172 4.26 -16.03 -5.90
C SER A 172 4.71 -14.58 -5.86
N HIS A 173 3.91 -13.70 -5.24
CA HIS A 173 4.25 -12.30 -5.06
C HIS A 173 5.53 -12.11 -4.25
N TYR A 174 5.60 -12.64 -3.05
CA TYR A 174 6.79 -12.49 -2.20
C TYR A 174 8.03 -13.16 -2.80
N SER A 175 7.88 -14.30 -3.46
CA SER A 175 9.00 -14.97 -4.14
C SER A 175 9.55 -14.14 -5.30
N TYR A 176 8.68 -13.52 -6.09
CA TYR A 176 9.08 -12.72 -7.25
C TYR A 176 9.78 -11.43 -6.83
N PHE A 177 9.25 -10.72 -5.84
CA PHE A 177 9.78 -9.44 -5.38
C PHE A 177 10.80 -9.55 -4.23
N LYS A 178 11.23 -10.77 -3.87
CA LYS A 178 12.15 -11.03 -2.75
C LYS A 178 13.43 -10.20 -2.80
N ASN A 179 14.02 -10.02 -3.97
CA ASN A 179 15.25 -9.27 -4.14
C ASN A 179 15.04 -7.74 -4.00
N GLU A 180 13.84 -7.25 -4.20
CA GLU A 180 13.49 -5.83 -3.99
C GLU A 180 13.23 -5.53 -2.51
N ILE A 181 12.79 -6.54 -1.74
CA ILE A 181 12.52 -6.45 -0.30
C ILE A 181 13.83 -6.37 0.49
N HIS A 182 14.90 -7.00 0.01
CA HIS A 182 16.19 -7.10 0.70
C HIS A 182 17.28 -6.19 0.12
N SER A 183 16.96 -5.32 -0.84
CA SER A 183 17.93 -4.43 -1.50
C SER A 183 18.14 -3.09 -0.78
N ASN A 184 17.88 -3.03 0.53
CA ASN A 184 18.11 -1.85 1.37
C ASN A 184 19.07 -2.18 2.51
#